data_fad4623599a2cd7e05fb05a03b9b805c
#
_entry.id   fad4623599a2cd7e05fb05a03b9b805c
#
_cell.length_a   1.000
_cell.length_b   1.000
_cell.length_c   1.000
_cell.angle_alpha   90.00
_cell.angle_beta   90.00
_cell.angle_gamma   90.00
#
_symmetry.space_group_name_H-M   'P 1'
#
loop_
_entity.id
_entity.type
_entity.pdbx_description
1 polymer ?
#
loop_
_entity_poly.entity_id
_entity_poly.type
_entity_poly.pdbx_seq_one_letter_code
_entity_poly.pdbx_strand_id
1 'polypeptide(L)'
;MASVPDIVPITDLRQDASGVIKRAAASQEPVFITQRGRAAAVVVSTQAYERTQHELEILRLLARGEAEIEAGSGHALADVLAQADELLGGS
;
A
#
# COMPACT_ATOMS: atom_id res chain seq x y z
N MET A 1 16.71 -1.42 4.59
CA MET A 1 17.42 -1.08 3.36
C MET A 1 16.44 -0.67 2.29
N ALA A 2 16.65 0.49 1.71
CA ALA A 2 15.76 0.95 0.66
C ALA A 2 15.97 0.11 -0.60
N SER A 3 14.92 -0.52 -1.10
CA SER A 3 14.99 -1.24 -2.36
C SER A 3 14.94 -0.25 -3.52
N VAL A 4 15.71 -0.53 -4.55
CA VAL A 4 15.67 0.25 -5.78
C VAL A 4 14.32 0.00 -6.45
N PRO A 5 13.55 1.03 -6.82
CA PRO A 5 12.30 0.81 -7.51
C PRO A 5 12.51 0.06 -8.82
N ASP A 6 11.62 -0.87 -9.11
CA ASP A 6 11.64 -1.61 -10.36
C ASP A 6 10.93 -0.76 -11.41
N ILE A 7 11.62 -0.45 -12.48
CA ILE A 7 11.13 0.45 -13.52
C ILE A 7 11.18 -0.28 -14.86
N VAL A 8 10.04 -0.31 -15.55
CA VAL A 8 9.88 -1.07 -16.79
C VAL A 8 9.22 -0.16 -17.83
N PRO A 9 9.78 -0.05 -19.05
CA PRO A 9 9.10 0.70 -20.10
C PRO A 9 7.79 0.03 -20.52
N ILE A 10 6.83 0.83 -20.96
CA ILE A 10 5.53 0.31 -21.38
C ILE A 10 5.62 -0.70 -22.53
N THR A 11 6.64 -0.58 -23.34
CA THR A 11 6.86 -1.54 -24.43
C THR A 11 7.12 -2.95 -23.90
N ASP A 12 7.84 -3.06 -22.80
CA ASP A 12 8.10 -4.36 -22.15
C ASP A 12 6.81 -4.93 -21.57
N LEU A 13 5.97 -4.09 -20.99
CA LEU A 13 4.67 -4.53 -20.50
C LEU A 13 3.79 -5.05 -21.62
N ARG A 14 3.78 -4.40 -22.76
CA ARG A 14 3.01 -4.85 -23.93
C ARG A 14 3.52 -6.17 -24.47
N GLN A 15 4.82 -6.37 -24.44
CA GLN A 15 5.43 -7.60 -24.97
C GLN A 15 5.27 -8.79 -24.03
N ASP A 16 5.32 -8.53 -22.73
CA ASP A 16 5.30 -9.59 -21.73
C ASP A 16 4.57 -9.15 -20.45
N ALA A 17 3.29 -8.91 -20.57
CA ALA A 17 2.47 -8.51 -19.42
C ALA A 17 2.51 -9.56 -18.30
N SER A 18 2.46 -10.84 -18.67
CA SER A 18 2.50 -11.94 -17.71
C SER A 18 3.80 -11.94 -16.91
N GLY A 19 4.93 -11.72 -17.57
CA GLY A 19 6.23 -11.65 -16.90
C GLY A 19 6.32 -10.49 -15.92
N VAL A 20 5.81 -9.34 -16.31
CA VAL A 20 5.79 -8.16 -15.43
C VAL A 20 4.92 -8.41 -14.20
N ILE A 21 3.75 -9.01 -14.39
CA ILE A 21 2.84 -9.35 -13.29
C ILE A 21 3.49 -10.34 -12.33
N LYS A 22 4.12 -11.39 -12.86
CA LYS A 22 4.85 -12.36 -12.04
C LYS A 22 5.96 -11.70 -11.23
N ARG A 23 6.66 -10.77 -11.85
CA ARG A 23 7.74 -10.02 -11.21
C ARG A 23 7.21 -9.21 -10.03
N ALA A 24 6.11 -8.50 -10.23
CA ALA A 24 5.46 -7.75 -9.15
C ALA A 24 4.98 -8.67 -8.03
N ALA A 25 4.41 -9.82 -8.38
CA ALA A 25 3.92 -10.78 -7.40
C ALA A 25 5.07 -11.42 -6.61
N ALA A 26 6.17 -11.73 -7.27
CA ALA A 26 7.33 -12.34 -6.61
C ALA A 26 8.01 -11.38 -5.64
N SER A 27 8.17 -10.13 -6.01
CA SER A 27 8.86 -9.14 -5.20
C SER A 27 7.98 -8.52 -4.12
N GLN A 28 6.67 -8.55 -4.30
CA GLN A 28 5.70 -7.83 -3.45
C GLN A 28 5.98 -6.33 -3.40
N GLU A 29 6.70 -5.81 -4.39
CA GLU A 29 7.05 -4.42 -4.53
C GLU A 29 6.43 -3.85 -5.80
N PRO A 30 6.14 -2.54 -5.85
CA PRO A 30 5.58 -1.94 -7.05
C PRO A 30 6.56 -1.95 -8.21
N VAL A 31 6.03 -2.20 -9.40
CA VAL A 31 6.78 -2.07 -10.65
C VAL A 31 6.25 -0.83 -11.37
N PHE A 32 7.10 0.16 -11.55
CA PHE A 32 6.71 1.41 -12.21
C PHE A 32 6.81 1.25 -13.71
N ILE A 33 5.73 1.59 -14.41
CA ILE A 33 5.66 1.52 -15.86
C ILE A 33 5.89 2.92 -16.41
N THR A 34 6.86 3.07 -17.27
CA THR A 34 7.19 4.37 -17.85
C THR A 34 6.71 4.46 -19.30
N GLN A 35 6.34 5.66 -19.69
CA GLN A 35 6.02 6.00 -21.07
C GLN A 35 6.62 7.36 -21.35
N ARG A 36 7.42 7.42 -22.41
CA ARG A 36 8.11 8.66 -22.79
C ARG A 36 8.95 9.25 -21.66
N GLY A 37 9.62 8.37 -20.91
CA GLY A 37 10.50 8.77 -19.81
C GLY A 37 9.81 9.20 -18.54
N ARG A 38 8.49 9.02 -18.45
CA ARG A 38 7.71 9.38 -17.27
C ARG A 38 6.93 8.19 -16.73
N ALA A 39 6.77 8.15 -15.42
CA ALA A 39 5.93 7.12 -14.80
C ALA A 39 4.48 7.33 -15.23
N ALA A 40 3.90 6.31 -15.86
CA ALA A 40 2.52 6.36 -16.35
C ALA A 40 1.58 5.48 -15.53
N ALA A 41 2.11 4.41 -14.93
CA ALA A 41 1.31 3.45 -14.18
C ALA A 41 2.19 2.70 -13.20
N VAL A 42 1.53 1.98 -12.30
CA VAL A 42 2.22 1.12 -11.33
C VAL A 42 1.53 -0.23 -11.35
N VAL A 43 2.32 -1.30 -11.43
CA VAL A 43 1.82 -2.66 -11.31
C VAL A 43 2.19 -3.18 -9.93
N VAL A 44 1.19 -3.61 -9.17
CA VAL A 44 1.40 -4.20 -7.85
C VAL A 44 0.60 -5.49 -7.76
N SER A 45 1.08 -6.43 -6.95
CA SER A 45 0.30 -7.63 -6.66
C SER A 45 -0.93 -7.25 -5.85
N THR A 46 -1.98 -8.07 -5.93
CA THR A 46 -3.19 -7.83 -5.13
C THR A 46 -2.88 -7.86 -3.65
N GLN A 47 -1.98 -8.74 -3.21
CA GLN A 47 -1.58 -8.82 -1.81
C GLN A 47 -0.88 -7.55 -1.36
N ALA A 48 0.05 -7.03 -2.16
CA ALA A 48 0.76 -5.80 -1.83
C ALA A 48 -0.20 -4.60 -1.80
N TYR A 49 -1.13 -4.56 -2.74
CA TYR A 49 -2.14 -3.51 -2.79
C TYR A 49 -3.02 -3.52 -1.53
N GLU A 50 -3.53 -4.70 -1.16
CA GLU A 50 -4.36 -4.83 0.03
C GLU A 50 -3.62 -4.44 1.30
N ARG A 51 -2.37 -4.85 1.41
CA ARG A 51 -1.54 -4.48 2.56
C ARG A 51 -1.37 -2.97 2.65
N THR A 52 -1.11 -2.29 1.54
CA THR A 52 -0.99 -0.84 1.50
C THR A 52 -2.29 -0.15 1.91
N GLN A 53 -3.43 -0.66 1.46
CA GLN A 53 -4.73 -0.11 1.84
C GLN A 53 -4.98 -0.26 3.33
N HIS A 54 -4.63 -1.40 3.90
CA HIS A 54 -4.75 -1.63 5.34
C HIS A 54 -3.87 -0.66 6.13
N GLU A 55 -2.64 -0.47 5.70
CA GLU A 55 -1.73 0.47 6.35
C GLU A 55 -2.29 1.90 6.34
N LEU A 56 -2.86 2.32 5.22
CA LEU A 56 -3.48 3.63 5.11
C LEU A 56 -4.69 3.77 6.03
N GLU A 57 -5.51 2.72 6.14
CA GLU A 57 -6.66 2.71 7.03
C GLU A 57 -6.25 2.82 8.49
N ILE A 58 -5.22 2.09 8.88
CA ILE A 58 -4.68 2.15 10.24
C ILE A 58 -4.18 3.56 10.54
N LEU A 59 -3.45 4.16 9.61
CA LEU A 59 -2.95 5.52 9.80
C LEU A 59 -4.09 6.54 9.95
N ARG A 60 -5.16 6.37 9.17
CA ARG A 60 -6.35 7.22 9.28
C ARG A 60 -7.02 7.07 10.64
N LEU A 61 -7.13 5.85 11.14
CA LEU A 61 -7.70 5.59 12.46
C LEU A 61 -6.86 6.22 13.56
N LEU A 62 -5.55 6.08 13.49
CA LEU A 62 -4.65 6.67 14.46
C LEU A 62 -4.72 8.19 14.44
N ALA A 63 -4.79 8.79 13.25
CA ALA A 63 -4.92 10.24 13.12
C ALA A 63 -6.22 10.74 13.73
N ARG A 64 -7.33 10.03 13.52
CA ARG A 64 -8.61 10.37 14.14
C ARG A 64 -8.56 10.22 15.64
N GLY A 65 -7.92 9.14 16.12
CA GLY A 65 -7.73 8.91 17.55
C GLY A 65 -6.97 10.04 18.23
N GLU A 66 -5.89 10.51 17.63
CA GLU A 66 -5.13 11.64 18.13
C GLU A 66 -5.99 12.91 18.19
N ALA A 67 -6.73 13.18 17.11
CA ALA A 67 -7.59 14.35 17.04
C ALA A 67 -8.67 14.30 18.12
N GLU A 68 -9.26 13.14 18.36
CA GLU A 68 -10.28 12.97 19.38
C GLU A 68 -9.73 13.11 20.80
N ILE A 69 -8.54 12.61 21.03
CA ILE A 69 -7.86 12.76 22.31
C ILE A 69 -7.58 14.24 22.59
N GLU A 70 -7.09 14.96 21.61
CA GLU A 70 -6.85 16.39 21.71
C GLU A 70 -8.14 17.16 21.95
N ALA A 71 -9.23 16.71 21.40
CA ALA A 71 -10.56 17.29 21.60
C ALA A 71 -11.19 16.89 22.94
N GLY A 72 -10.54 16.03 23.72
CA GLY A 72 -11.05 15.60 25.02
C GLY A 72 -11.96 14.41 25.01
N SER A 73 -11.92 13.60 23.97
CA SER A 73 -12.79 12.43 23.80
C SER A 73 -12.37 11.18 24.58
N GLY A 74 -11.65 11.28 25.54
CA GLY A 74 -11.16 10.31 26.52
C GLY A 74 -11.12 8.81 26.23
N HIS A 75 -11.99 8.26 25.44
CA HIS A 75 -12.03 6.79 25.17
C HIS A 75 -11.52 6.43 23.79
N ALA A 76 -11.12 7.40 23.03
CA ALA A 76 -10.79 7.21 21.62
C ALA A 76 -9.63 6.26 21.36
N LEU A 77 -8.62 6.27 22.24
CA LEU A 77 -7.43 5.46 22.02
C LEU A 77 -7.75 3.97 22.06
N ALA A 78 -8.54 3.53 23.03
CA ALA A 78 -8.90 2.13 23.14
C ALA A 78 -9.72 1.66 21.94
N ASP A 79 -10.66 2.50 21.46
CA ASP A 79 -11.46 2.20 20.30
C ASP A 79 -10.61 2.13 19.04
N VAL A 80 -9.67 3.05 18.88
CA VAL A 80 -8.76 3.07 17.74
C VAL A 80 -7.89 1.83 17.70
N LEU A 81 -7.37 1.42 18.85
CA LEU A 81 -6.54 0.22 18.94
C LEU A 81 -7.33 -1.03 18.61
N ALA A 82 -8.58 -1.11 19.07
CA ALA A 82 -9.45 -2.25 18.75
C ALA A 82 -9.74 -2.32 17.25
N GLN A 83 -10.03 -1.19 16.62
CA GLN A 83 -10.28 -1.12 15.19
C GLN A 83 -9.04 -1.45 14.37
N ALA A 84 -7.89 -0.97 14.80
CA ALA A 84 -6.63 -1.27 14.13
C ALA A 84 -6.32 -2.76 14.19
N ASP A 85 -6.60 -3.40 15.32
CA ASP A 85 -6.41 -4.83 15.50
C ASP A 85 -7.28 -5.63 14.52
N GLU A 86 -8.54 -5.23 14.35
CA GLU A 86 -9.43 -5.84 13.36
C GLU A 86 -8.88 -5.70 11.95
N LEU A 87 -8.39 -4.51 11.59
CA LEU A 87 -7.86 -4.24 10.26
C LEU A 87 -6.58 -5.02 9.98
N LEU A 88 -5.80 -5.29 11.00
CA LEU A 88 -4.60 -6.10 10.87
C LEU A 88 -4.91 -7.59 10.77
N GLY A 89 -6.17 -7.95 10.77
CA GLY A 89 -6.57 -9.34 10.70
C GLY A 89 -6.36 -10.05 12.01
N GLY A 90 -6.65 -9.38 13.10
CA GLY A 90 -6.47 -9.88 14.45
C GLY A 90 -7.34 -11.07 14.79
N SER A 91 -7.71 -11.78 13.79
CA SER A 91 -8.42 -13.05 13.98
C SER A 91 -7.44 -14.11 14.42
#